data_dc12c3b573a21257e65521663ebfc16f
#
_entry.id   dc12c3b573a21257e65521663ebfc16f
#
_cell.length_a   1.000
_cell.length_b   1.000
_cell.length_c   1.000
_cell.angle_alpha   90.00
_cell.angle_beta   90.00
_cell.angle_gamma   90.00
#
_symmetry.space_group_name_H-M   'P 1'
#
loop_
_entity.id
_entity.type
_entity.pdbx_description
1 polymer ?
#
loop_
_entity_poly.entity_id
_entity_poly.type
_entity_poly.pdbx_seq_one_letter_code
_entity_poly.pdbx_strand_id
1 'polypeptide(L)'
;MHGCCFDTDSARRAVQTVLPAPGQGPSEAVREGGVFTAHFVATEREPAAGAKPRRSFARIAARADPGYKGTSIMAAEAALCLALQKAQLPGATGGVLTPATCMGDALLDRLRARGFDVSARDFGDDETVPDA
;
A
#
# COMPACT_ATOMS: atom_id res chain seq x y z
N MET A 1 31.32 -11.31 26.28
CA MET A 1 30.38 -10.75 25.29
C MET A 1 30.97 -10.98 23.90
N HIS A 2 30.54 -12.05 23.20
CA HIS A 2 30.99 -12.35 21.84
C HIS A 2 29.94 -11.77 20.91
N GLY A 3 30.25 -10.64 20.26
CA GLY A 3 29.43 -10.08 19.20
C GLY A 3 29.47 -11.01 18.00
N CYS A 4 28.36 -11.61 17.66
CA CYS A 4 28.17 -12.24 16.35
C CYS A 4 28.25 -11.15 15.28
N CYS A 5 29.44 -10.91 14.73
CA CYS A 5 29.57 -10.24 13.45
C CYS A 5 28.97 -11.16 12.39
N PHE A 6 27.71 -10.96 12.03
CA PHE A 6 27.21 -11.49 10.78
C PHE A 6 28.04 -10.84 9.68
N ASP A 7 28.83 -11.65 9.00
CA ASP A 7 29.52 -11.21 7.80
C ASP A 7 28.46 -10.82 6.75
N THR A 8 28.23 -9.50 6.68
CA THR A 8 27.23 -8.90 5.78
C THR A 8 27.48 -9.25 4.31
N ASP A 9 28.73 -9.54 3.95
CA ASP A 9 29.09 -9.89 2.58
C ASP A 9 28.68 -11.32 2.23
N SER A 10 28.82 -12.27 3.15
CA SER A 10 28.36 -13.65 2.94
C SER A 10 26.82 -13.73 2.88
N ALA A 11 26.13 -13.01 3.75
CA ALA A 11 24.67 -12.92 3.71
C ALA A 11 24.20 -12.24 2.40
N ARG A 12 24.87 -11.19 1.97
CA ARG A 12 24.58 -10.49 0.72
C ARG A 12 24.75 -11.38 -0.51
N ARG A 13 25.84 -12.16 -0.56
CA ARG A 13 26.08 -13.12 -1.65
C ARG A 13 25.04 -14.23 -1.68
N ALA A 14 24.66 -14.77 -0.53
CA ALA A 14 23.60 -15.79 -0.46
C ALA A 14 22.25 -15.25 -0.96
N VAL A 15 21.90 -14.01 -0.61
CA VAL A 15 20.68 -13.35 -1.10
C VAL A 15 20.76 -13.09 -2.61
N GLN A 16 21.91 -12.67 -3.12
CA GLN A 16 22.11 -12.41 -4.56
C GLN A 16 21.99 -13.66 -5.44
N THR A 17 22.24 -14.85 -4.92
CA THR A 17 22.04 -16.11 -5.67
C THR A 17 20.58 -16.52 -5.83
N VAL A 18 19.71 -15.99 -4.99
CA VAL A 18 18.26 -16.31 -4.99
C VAL A 18 17.44 -15.21 -5.66
N LEU A 19 17.97 -13.99 -5.68
CA LEU A 19 17.28 -12.86 -6.32
C LEU A 19 17.49 -12.88 -7.85
N PRO A 20 16.48 -12.41 -8.60
CA PRO A 20 16.63 -12.17 -10.04
C PRO A 20 17.82 -11.23 -10.32
N ALA A 21 18.51 -11.44 -11.43
CA ALA A 21 19.57 -10.54 -11.85
C ALA A 21 19.03 -9.11 -12.07
N PRO A 22 19.89 -8.07 -11.93
CA PRO A 22 19.48 -6.70 -12.23
C PRO A 22 18.85 -6.59 -13.62
N GLY A 23 17.66 -6.00 -13.70
CA GLY A 23 16.86 -5.90 -14.92
C GLY A 23 15.94 -7.09 -15.20
N GLN A 24 16.02 -8.16 -14.43
CA GLN A 24 15.07 -9.27 -14.47
C GLN A 24 14.01 -9.10 -13.38
N GLY A 25 12.77 -8.98 -13.79
CA GLY A 25 11.61 -9.01 -12.88
C GLY A 25 11.11 -10.44 -12.65
N PRO A 26 10.02 -10.61 -11.87
CA PRO A 26 9.36 -11.90 -11.72
C PRO A 26 8.81 -12.38 -13.06
N SER A 27 8.67 -13.71 -13.19
CA SER A 27 8.08 -14.30 -14.39
C SER A 27 6.65 -13.81 -14.61
N GLU A 28 6.16 -13.91 -15.84
CA GLU A 28 4.78 -13.54 -16.17
C GLU A 28 3.77 -14.30 -15.30
N ALA A 29 3.99 -15.60 -15.09
CA ALA A 29 3.13 -16.42 -14.25
C ALA A 29 3.05 -15.90 -12.79
N VAL A 30 4.17 -15.42 -12.23
CA VAL A 30 4.19 -14.82 -10.89
C VAL A 30 3.46 -13.48 -10.86
N ARG A 31 3.65 -12.64 -11.87
CA ARG A 31 2.95 -11.35 -11.96
C ARG A 31 1.45 -11.51 -12.13
N GLU A 32 1.01 -12.46 -12.96
CA GLU A 32 -0.40 -12.70 -13.24
C GLU A 32 -1.11 -13.45 -12.11
N GLY A 33 -0.42 -14.42 -11.48
CA GLY A 33 -0.97 -15.22 -10.38
C GLY A 33 -0.83 -14.61 -8.99
N GLY A 34 -0.13 -13.47 -8.87
CA GLY A 34 0.12 -12.81 -7.59
C GLY A 34 -1.16 -12.31 -6.91
N VAL A 35 -1.13 -12.29 -5.60
CA VAL A 35 -2.18 -11.69 -4.76
C VAL A 35 -1.52 -10.93 -3.62
N PHE A 36 -2.17 -9.91 -3.11
CA PHE A 36 -1.72 -9.25 -1.89
C PHE A 36 -2.88 -8.74 -1.05
N THR A 37 -2.63 -8.62 0.22
CA THR A 37 -3.47 -7.91 1.18
C THR A 37 -2.57 -7.04 2.04
N ALA A 38 -2.94 -5.79 2.23
CA ALA A 38 -2.29 -4.89 3.16
C ALA A 38 -3.31 -4.36 4.17
N HIS A 39 -2.97 -4.43 5.44
CA HIS A 39 -3.76 -3.93 6.55
C HIS A 39 -3.09 -2.72 7.17
N PHE A 40 -3.86 -1.70 7.46
CA PHE A 40 -3.41 -0.46 8.07
C PHE A 40 -4.22 -0.19 9.33
N VAL A 41 -3.54 0.12 10.42
CA VAL A 41 -4.17 0.61 11.66
C VAL A 41 -3.65 2.01 11.93
N ALA A 42 -4.55 2.97 11.99
CA ALA A 42 -4.26 4.32 12.42
C ALA A 42 -4.78 4.51 13.86
N THR A 43 -3.96 5.14 14.69
CA THR A 43 -4.34 5.48 16.07
C THR A 43 -4.12 6.98 16.27
N GLU A 44 -5.11 7.65 16.80
CA GLU A 44 -5.03 9.06 17.15
C GLU A 44 -3.90 9.31 18.14
N ARG A 45 -3.03 10.25 17.84
CA ARG A 45 -1.84 10.51 18.67
C ARG A 45 -2.17 11.34 19.91
N GLU A 46 -3.05 12.32 19.76
CA GLU A 46 -3.38 13.31 20.80
C GLU A 46 -4.90 13.38 20.99
N PRO A 47 -5.49 12.42 21.71
CA PRO A 47 -6.91 12.45 21.99
C PRO A 47 -7.24 13.61 22.95
N ALA A 48 -8.48 14.07 22.94
CA ALA A 48 -8.95 15.05 23.92
C ALA A 48 -8.69 14.55 25.35
N ALA A 49 -8.47 15.47 26.29
CA ALA A 49 -8.14 15.13 27.66
C ALA A 49 -9.22 14.20 28.28
N GLY A 50 -8.80 13.01 28.72
CA GLY A 50 -9.68 11.99 29.28
C GLY A 50 -10.41 11.11 28.26
N ALA A 51 -10.24 11.36 26.95
CA ALA A 51 -10.80 10.50 25.90
C ALA A 51 -9.82 9.38 25.52
N LYS A 52 -10.38 8.23 25.10
CA LYS A 52 -9.58 7.18 24.48
C LYS A 52 -9.20 7.57 23.05
N PRO A 53 -8.00 7.18 22.57
CA PRO A 53 -7.60 7.41 21.19
C PRO A 53 -8.58 6.74 20.22
N ARG A 54 -8.99 7.46 19.19
CA ARG A 54 -9.73 6.86 18.08
C ARG A 54 -8.80 5.97 17.27
N ARG A 55 -9.31 4.83 16.86
CA ARG A 55 -8.59 3.88 15.99
C ARG A 55 -9.39 3.64 14.72
N SER A 56 -8.70 3.49 13.63
CA SER A 56 -9.30 3.16 12.34
C SER A 56 -8.51 2.03 11.68
N PHE A 57 -9.22 1.15 11.02
CA PHE A 57 -8.66 0.05 10.25
C PHE A 57 -8.96 0.28 8.78
N ALA A 58 -7.96 0.09 7.92
CA ALA A 58 -8.14 0.07 6.48
C ALA A 58 -7.48 -1.18 5.88
N ARG A 59 -8.07 -1.68 4.81
CA ARG A 59 -7.58 -2.84 4.05
C ARG A 59 -7.55 -2.49 2.59
N ILE A 60 -6.46 -2.89 1.91
CA ILE A 60 -6.38 -2.95 0.46
C ILE A 60 -5.93 -4.34 0.04
N ALA A 61 -6.62 -4.93 -0.92
CA ALA A 61 -6.27 -6.24 -1.47
C ALA A 61 -6.51 -6.26 -2.97
N ALA A 62 -5.74 -7.08 -3.69
CA ALA A 62 -5.96 -7.32 -5.11
C ALA A 62 -5.40 -8.67 -5.55
N ARG A 63 -5.95 -9.21 -6.63
CA ARG A 63 -5.41 -10.38 -7.35
C ARG A 63 -4.41 -9.89 -8.40
N ALA A 64 -3.29 -9.38 -7.93
CA ALA A 64 -2.18 -8.89 -8.73
C ALA A 64 -0.91 -8.92 -7.90
N ASP A 65 0.23 -9.15 -8.53
CA ASP A 65 1.53 -8.99 -7.87
C ASP A 65 1.69 -7.52 -7.42
N PRO A 66 1.99 -7.28 -6.13
CA PRO A 66 2.07 -5.91 -5.61
C PRO A 66 3.29 -5.13 -6.12
N GLY A 67 4.36 -5.82 -6.52
CA GLY A 67 5.61 -5.19 -6.92
C GLY A 67 5.60 -4.62 -8.33
N TYR A 68 4.86 -5.24 -9.25
CA TYR A 68 4.85 -4.85 -10.67
C TYR A 68 3.43 -4.60 -11.18
N LYS A 69 2.61 -5.63 -11.32
CA LYS A 69 1.27 -5.50 -11.92
C LYS A 69 0.35 -4.60 -11.10
N GLY A 70 0.24 -4.83 -9.81
CA GLY A 70 -0.61 -4.03 -8.92
C GLY A 70 -0.14 -2.58 -8.87
N THR A 71 1.17 -2.36 -8.73
CA THR A 71 1.76 -1.02 -8.69
C THR A 71 1.56 -0.27 -10.01
N SER A 72 1.73 -0.94 -11.16
CA SER A 72 1.51 -0.30 -12.46
C SER A 72 0.05 0.13 -12.67
N ILE A 73 -0.92 -0.68 -12.22
CA ILE A 73 -2.33 -0.32 -12.25
C ILE A 73 -2.60 0.90 -11.35
N MET A 74 -2.11 0.87 -10.10
CA MET A 74 -2.28 1.99 -9.18
C MET A 74 -1.69 3.30 -9.72
N ALA A 75 -0.50 3.24 -10.31
CA ALA A 75 0.17 4.40 -10.91
C ALA A 75 -0.61 4.92 -12.14
N ALA A 76 -1.05 4.03 -13.02
CA ALA A 76 -1.84 4.41 -14.20
C ALA A 76 -3.17 5.04 -13.82
N GLU A 77 -3.91 4.45 -12.86
CA GLU A 77 -5.19 4.99 -12.42
C GLU A 77 -5.03 6.33 -11.68
N ALA A 78 -3.95 6.53 -10.93
CA ALA A 78 -3.63 7.82 -10.34
C ALA A 78 -3.35 8.89 -11.41
N ALA A 79 -2.57 8.56 -12.43
CA ALA A 79 -2.29 9.47 -13.55
C ALA A 79 -3.57 9.82 -14.33
N LEU A 80 -4.42 8.84 -14.62
CA LEU A 80 -5.71 9.03 -15.29
C LEU A 80 -6.69 9.84 -14.42
N CYS A 81 -6.70 9.64 -13.11
CA CYS A 81 -7.49 10.42 -12.17
C CYS A 81 -7.11 11.92 -12.24
N LEU A 82 -5.82 12.22 -12.19
CA LEU A 82 -5.33 13.58 -12.31
C LEU A 82 -5.62 14.22 -13.68
N ALA A 83 -5.50 13.44 -14.76
CA ALA A 83 -5.70 13.96 -16.11
C ALA A 83 -7.18 14.22 -16.43
N LEU A 84 -8.07 13.31 -16.01
CA LEU A 84 -9.47 13.31 -16.45
C LEU A 84 -10.44 13.93 -15.43
N GLN A 85 -10.09 13.96 -14.13
CA GLN A 85 -11.01 14.35 -13.07
C GLN A 85 -10.51 15.54 -12.24
N LYS A 86 -9.46 16.23 -12.69
CA LYS A 86 -8.77 17.29 -11.95
C LYS A 86 -9.70 18.29 -11.25
N ALA A 87 -10.73 18.76 -11.92
CA ALA A 87 -11.65 19.76 -11.38
C ALA A 87 -12.50 19.27 -10.20
N GLN A 88 -12.59 17.95 -10.00
CA GLN A 88 -13.40 17.29 -8.97
C GLN A 88 -12.57 16.79 -7.78
N LEU A 89 -11.24 16.92 -7.86
CA LEU A 89 -10.33 16.39 -6.86
C LEU A 89 -10.20 17.33 -5.66
N PRO A 90 -10.06 16.80 -4.44
CA PRO A 90 -9.78 17.63 -3.26
C PRO A 90 -8.54 18.50 -3.41
N GLY A 91 -7.52 17.99 -4.09
CA GLY A 91 -6.26 18.70 -4.36
C GLY A 91 -6.24 19.49 -5.66
N ALA A 92 -7.39 19.92 -6.22
CA ALA A 92 -7.49 20.61 -7.51
C ALA A 92 -6.63 21.87 -7.63
N THR A 93 -6.33 22.54 -6.52
CA THR A 93 -5.46 23.74 -6.45
C THR A 93 -3.98 23.40 -6.66
N GLY A 94 -3.60 22.14 -6.61
CA GLY A 94 -2.22 21.67 -6.77
C GLY A 94 -1.38 21.77 -5.49
N GLY A 95 -0.10 21.39 -5.61
CA GLY A 95 0.87 21.38 -4.51
C GLY A 95 1.63 20.06 -4.43
N VAL A 96 2.45 19.91 -3.39
CA VAL A 96 3.10 18.64 -3.04
C VAL A 96 2.14 17.89 -2.11
N LEU A 97 1.41 16.93 -2.67
CA LEU A 97 0.32 16.23 -2.01
C LEU A 97 0.53 14.72 -2.04
N THR A 98 -0.02 14.02 -1.07
CA THR A 98 -0.12 12.56 -1.13
C THR A 98 -1.28 12.15 -2.06
N PRO A 99 -1.29 10.92 -2.61
CA PRO A 99 -2.45 10.43 -3.38
C PRO A 99 -3.78 10.58 -2.63
N ALA A 100 -3.80 10.30 -1.33
CA ALA A 100 -5.00 10.41 -0.51
C ALA A 100 -5.52 11.85 -0.42
N THR A 101 -4.65 12.82 -0.14
CA THR A 101 -5.04 14.23 -0.01
C THR A 101 -5.33 14.88 -1.35
N CYS A 102 -4.72 14.39 -2.43
CA CYS A 102 -4.90 14.94 -3.77
C CYS A 102 -6.17 14.40 -4.44
N MET A 103 -6.40 13.08 -4.39
CA MET A 103 -7.39 12.40 -5.21
C MET A 103 -8.56 11.81 -4.42
N GLY A 104 -8.35 11.50 -3.13
CA GLY A 104 -9.41 11.00 -2.24
C GLY A 104 -10.20 9.83 -2.84
N ASP A 105 -11.52 9.90 -2.70
CA ASP A 105 -12.44 8.84 -3.14
C ASP A 105 -12.42 8.60 -4.66
N ALA A 106 -12.12 9.62 -5.46
CA ALA A 106 -12.04 9.48 -6.91
C ALA A 106 -11.00 8.42 -7.33
N LEU A 107 -9.84 8.37 -6.66
CA LEU A 107 -8.85 7.32 -6.91
C LEU A 107 -9.34 5.96 -6.38
N LEU A 108 -9.96 5.93 -5.20
CA LEU A 108 -10.48 4.68 -4.62
C LEU A 108 -11.51 4.02 -5.54
N ASP A 109 -12.43 4.79 -6.10
CA ASP A 109 -13.45 4.27 -7.02
C ASP A 109 -12.85 3.74 -8.32
N ARG A 110 -11.81 4.39 -8.83
CA ARG A 110 -11.05 3.90 -9.99
C ARG A 110 -10.35 2.57 -9.68
N LEU A 111 -9.72 2.46 -8.52
CA LEU A 111 -9.05 1.23 -8.10
C LEU A 111 -10.06 0.08 -7.88
N ARG A 112 -11.22 0.37 -7.26
CA ARG A 112 -12.31 -0.61 -7.13
C ARG A 112 -12.80 -1.11 -8.50
N ALA A 113 -12.93 -0.23 -9.46
CA ALA A 113 -13.29 -0.60 -10.84
C ALA A 113 -12.25 -1.50 -11.52
N ARG A 114 -10.99 -1.52 -11.01
CA ARG A 114 -9.92 -2.43 -11.46
C ARG A 114 -9.77 -3.69 -10.60
N GLY A 115 -10.74 -3.96 -9.72
CA GLY A 115 -10.75 -5.16 -8.91
C GLY A 115 -9.93 -5.09 -7.63
N PHE A 116 -9.55 -3.88 -7.19
CA PHE A 116 -9.00 -3.70 -5.86
C PHE A 116 -10.13 -3.67 -4.84
N ASP A 117 -10.00 -4.47 -3.80
CA ASP A 117 -10.88 -4.41 -2.62
C ASP A 117 -10.28 -3.41 -1.63
N VAL A 118 -10.95 -2.28 -1.47
CA VAL A 118 -10.52 -1.19 -0.57
C VAL A 118 -11.64 -0.88 0.39
N SER A 119 -11.36 -1.02 1.68
CA SER A 119 -12.30 -0.74 2.76
C SER A 119 -11.62 0.01 3.91
N ALA A 120 -12.42 0.79 4.63
CA ALA A 120 -11.99 1.42 5.87
C ALA A 120 -13.17 1.43 6.85
N ARG A 121 -12.87 1.32 8.15
CA ARG A 121 -13.85 1.34 9.24
C ARG A 121 -13.23 1.80 10.55
N ASP A 122 -14.05 2.16 11.49
CA ASP A 122 -13.60 2.33 12.86
C ASP A 122 -13.10 0.98 13.42
N PHE A 123 -12.10 1.03 14.29
CA PHE A 123 -11.45 -0.13 14.86
C PHE A 123 -11.56 -0.08 16.37
N GLY A 124 -12.25 -1.05 16.94
CA GLY A 124 -12.49 -1.12 18.38
C GLY A 124 -11.21 -1.36 19.19
N ASP A 125 -11.24 -0.98 20.46
CA ASP A 125 -10.09 -1.11 21.36
C ASP A 125 -9.66 -2.58 21.55
N ASP A 126 -10.63 -3.50 21.57
CA ASP A 126 -10.42 -4.93 21.81
C ASP A 126 -10.31 -5.73 20.49
N GLU A 127 -10.36 -5.06 19.34
CA GLU A 127 -10.22 -5.73 18.05
C GLU A 127 -8.76 -6.04 17.73
N THR A 128 -8.53 -7.25 17.22
CA THR A 128 -7.25 -7.68 16.64
C THR A 128 -7.27 -7.47 15.13
N VAL A 129 -6.11 -7.20 14.55
CA VAL A 129 -5.96 -7.13 13.09
C VAL A 129 -6.31 -8.52 12.52
N PRO A 130 -7.22 -8.60 11.54
CA PRO A 130 -7.53 -9.87 10.90
C PRO A 130 -6.28 -10.50 10.26
N ASP A 131 -6.17 -11.81 10.37
CA ASP A 131 -5.14 -12.55 9.64
C ASP A 131 -5.32 -12.36 8.13
N ALA A 132 -4.19 -12.32 7.39
CA ALA A 132 -4.16 -12.08 5.96
C ALA A 132 -4.57 -13.33 5.15
#